data_c075146390b38673ef4a74a3ff55d64d
#
_entry.id   c075146390b38673ef4a74a3ff55d64d
#
_cell.length_a   1.000
_cell.length_b   1.000
_cell.length_c   1.000
_cell.angle_alpha   90.00
_cell.angle_beta   90.00
_cell.angle_gamma   90.00
#
_symmetry.space_group_name_H-M   'P 1'
#
loop_
_entity.id
_entity.type
_entity.pdbx_description
1 polymer ?
#
loop_
_entity_poly.entity_id
_entity_poly.type
_entity_poly.pdbx_seq_one_letter_code
_entity_poly.pdbx_strand_id
1 'polypeptide(L)'
;MVGRVPGELSARVPVEEREPGRGRDGVRLLVSAGEREPRVGWFTELPGLLRAGDLLVVNTSATLPAAADGRLGGEPVVVHFSTRADGTGPGERWAVELRSPDGRGTTVPRPGGPAGAVVTLADGARLELVEPLAPGAERLWWARAGGFGAADGSGSAVVAWLRRHGRPIRYAYTERDQPLAAYRTVFAAAGEDGGGSAEMPSAGRPFTARTVTELLRAGVQFAPVTLHTGVASAEAHEPPYPERYTVSPHAAWLVNAVRAGGGRVIAVGTTAVRALESAVGPDGRVRAASGWTGLVVTPERGVRVVDGLLTGLHEPEASHLLMLEAVAGAAAVERGYAAAVRARLLWHEFGDVHLLTRRG
;
A
#
# COMPACT_ATOMS: atom_id res chain seq x y z
N MET A 1 18.34 3.30 -16.92
CA MET A 1 17.75 3.17 -15.57
C MET A 1 18.35 4.21 -14.65
N VAL A 2 17.54 4.90 -13.86
CA VAL A 2 18.03 5.80 -12.80
C VAL A 2 18.67 4.92 -11.73
N GLY A 3 19.91 5.25 -11.34
CA GLY A 3 20.58 4.57 -10.25
C GLY A 3 19.88 4.79 -8.90
N ARG A 4 20.49 4.30 -7.82
CA ARG A 4 19.96 4.44 -6.46
C ARG A 4 19.53 5.88 -6.16
N VAL A 5 18.34 6.05 -5.59
CA VAL A 5 17.81 7.37 -5.22
C VAL A 5 18.69 8.00 -4.13
N PRO A 6 19.12 9.27 -4.28
CA PRO A 6 19.84 9.96 -3.21
C PRO A 6 19.03 10.03 -1.94
N GLY A 7 19.61 9.63 -0.80
CA GLY A 7 18.89 9.57 0.48
C GLY A 7 18.31 10.92 0.96
N GLU A 8 18.81 12.03 0.44
CA GLU A 8 18.24 13.37 0.66
C GLU A 8 16.91 13.60 -0.03
N LEU A 9 16.50 12.75 -0.97
CA LEU A 9 15.20 12.79 -1.63
C LEU A 9 14.14 11.94 -0.91
N SER A 10 14.46 11.35 0.23
CA SER A 10 13.47 10.66 1.06
C SER A 10 12.59 11.66 1.81
N ALA A 11 11.27 11.50 1.73
CA ALA A 11 10.32 12.26 2.55
C ALA A 11 10.34 11.73 3.99
N ARG A 12 11.04 12.41 4.88
CA ARG A 12 11.28 11.96 6.26
C ARG A 12 10.11 12.19 7.20
N VAL A 13 9.24 13.17 6.88
CA VAL A 13 8.04 13.54 7.64
C VAL A 13 6.92 13.94 6.65
N PRO A 14 5.65 13.93 7.09
CA PRO A 14 4.53 14.43 6.28
C PRO A 14 4.73 15.87 5.77
N VAL A 15 4.13 16.19 4.62
CA VAL A 15 4.23 17.54 4.03
C VAL A 15 3.69 18.62 4.96
N GLU A 16 2.67 18.32 5.76
CA GLU A 16 2.08 19.22 6.75
C GLU A 16 3.08 19.65 7.84
N GLU A 17 4.11 18.84 8.07
CA GLU A 17 5.20 19.14 9.01
C GLU A 17 6.41 19.78 8.31
N ARG A 18 6.70 19.37 7.07
CA ARG A 18 7.81 19.94 6.28
C ARG A 18 7.56 21.38 5.88
N GLU A 19 6.32 21.69 5.54
CA GLU A 19 5.90 22.98 5.00
C GLU A 19 4.68 23.51 5.79
N PRO A 20 4.91 24.17 6.93
CA PRO A 20 3.83 24.69 7.76
C PRO A 20 2.82 25.52 6.96
N GLY A 21 1.52 25.22 7.13
CA GLY A 21 0.44 25.87 6.37
C GLY A 21 0.02 25.13 5.10
N ARG A 22 0.74 24.08 4.68
CA ARG A 22 0.29 23.19 3.62
C ARG A 22 -0.52 22.01 4.19
N GLY A 23 -1.59 21.64 3.47
CA GLY A 23 -2.31 20.39 3.73
C GLY A 23 -1.61 19.18 3.09
N ARG A 24 -2.16 18.00 3.30
CA ARG A 24 -1.62 16.76 2.72
C ARG A 24 -1.63 16.73 1.18
N ASP A 25 -2.45 17.56 0.54
CA ASP A 25 -2.50 17.80 -0.91
C ASP A 25 -1.41 18.73 -1.42
N GLY A 26 -0.56 19.28 -0.53
CA GLY A 26 0.57 20.15 -0.87
C GLY A 26 1.81 19.40 -1.39
N VAL A 27 1.69 18.17 -1.86
CA VAL A 27 2.77 17.42 -2.52
C VAL A 27 2.86 17.75 -4.00
N ARG A 28 4.02 17.46 -4.60
CA ARG A 28 4.23 17.63 -6.04
C ARG A 28 3.59 16.46 -6.79
N LEU A 29 3.20 16.73 -8.03
CA LEU A 29 2.66 15.75 -8.96
C LEU A 29 3.52 15.71 -10.23
N LEU A 30 4.15 14.56 -10.47
CA LEU A 30 4.78 14.25 -11.74
C LEU A 30 3.73 13.65 -12.67
N VAL A 31 3.69 14.06 -13.91
CA VAL A 31 2.78 13.54 -14.93
C VAL A 31 3.59 13.01 -16.11
N SER A 32 3.43 11.72 -16.43
CA SER A 32 4.03 11.08 -17.60
C SER A 32 2.94 10.45 -18.46
N ALA A 33 2.88 10.85 -19.73
CA ALA A 33 1.85 10.41 -20.68
C ALA A 33 2.47 10.03 -22.01
N GLY A 34 2.57 8.74 -22.30
CA GLY A 34 3.11 8.21 -23.54
C GLY A 34 4.53 8.74 -23.83
N GLU A 35 4.73 9.32 -25.01
CA GLU A 35 6.02 9.85 -25.46
C GLU A 35 6.28 11.31 -25.07
N ARG A 36 5.33 11.98 -24.43
CA ARG A 36 5.45 13.38 -24.05
C ARG A 36 6.51 13.58 -22.97
N GLU A 37 7.12 14.77 -22.95
CA GLU A 37 7.99 15.17 -21.87
C GLU A 37 7.22 15.20 -20.53
N PRO A 38 7.80 14.63 -19.45
CA PRO A 38 7.19 14.64 -18.14
C PRO A 38 6.99 16.07 -17.62
N ARG A 39 5.83 16.33 -17.04
CA ARG A 39 5.52 17.61 -16.40
C ARG A 39 5.51 17.46 -14.89
N VAL A 40 6.09 18.41 -14.17
CA VAL A 40 5.99 18.51 -12.72
C VAL A 40 5.11 19.67 -12.34
N GLY A 41 4.12 19.43 -11.51
CA GLY A 41 3.18 20.40 -10.96
C GLY A 41 2.84 20.09 -9.50
N TRP A 42 1.63 20.43 -9.09
CA TRP A 42 1.12 20.17 -7.74
C TRP A 42 -0.02 19.17 -7.77
N PHE A 43 -0.19 18.39 -6.71
CA PHE A 43 -1.29 17.43 -6.62
C PHE A 43 -2.68 18.10 -6.73
N THR A 44 -2.80 19.33 -6.27
CA THR A 44 -4.02 20.14 -6.39
C THR A 44 -4.45 20.41 -7.85
N GLU A 45 -3.57 20.18 -8.82
CA GLU A 45 -3.89 20.30 -10.25
C GLU A 45 -4.57 19.05 -10.82
N LEU A 46 -4.62 17.94 -10.05
CA LEU A 46 -5.18 16.67 -10.51
C LEU A 46 -6.58 16.77 -11.14
N PRO A 47 -7.54 17.56 -10.59
CA PRO A 47 -8.85 17.73 -11.22
C PRO A 47 -8.82 18.27 -12.65
N GLY A 48 -7.82 19.10 -12.97
CA GLY A 48 -7.63 19.65 -14.32
C GLY A 48 -6.91 18.70 -15.30
N LEU A 49 -6.38 17.58 -14.82
CA LEU A 49 -5.67 16.58 -15.63
C LEU A 49 -6.57 15.39 -15.99
N LEU A 50 -7.66 15.23 -15.27
CA LEU A 50 -8.67 14.21 -15.54
C LEU A 50 -9.84 14.83 -16.29
N ARG A 51 -10.64 13.99 -16.92
CA ARG A 51 -11.80 14.41 -17.71
C ARG A 51 -13.09 13.76 -17.20
N ALA A 52 -14.22 14.37 -17.51
CA ALA A 52 -15.51 13.77 -17.22
C ALA A 52 -15.60 12.36 -17.82
N GLY A 53 -16.12 11.43 -17.03
CA GLY A 53 -16.20 10.01 -17.40
C GLY A 53 -14.98 9.17 -17.01
N ASP A 54 -13.88 9.77 -16.54
CA ASP A 54 -12.77 9.00 -15.94
C ASP A 54 -13.20 8.39 -14.60
N LEU A 55 -12.60 7.26 -14.25
CA LEU A 55 -12.83 6.53 -13.01
C LEU A 55 -11.51 6.40 -12.24
N LEU A 56 -11.50 6.89 -11.00
CA LEU A 56 -10.45 6.61 -10.03
C LEU A 56 -10.82 5.38 -9.20
N VAL A 57 -9.98 4.35 -9.24
CA VAL A 57 -10.15 3.14 -8.41
C VAL A 57 -9.25 3.28 -7.20
N VAL A 58 -9.85 3.31 -6.00
CA VAL A 58 -9.19 3.64 -4.75
C VAL A 58 -9.19 2.46 -3.79
N ASN A 59 -8.07 2.24 -3.10
CA ASN A 59 -7.99 1.23 -2.05
C ASN A 59 -8.56 1.79 -0.74
N THR A 60 -9.55 1.11 -0.18
CA THR A 60 -10.23 1.50 1.06
C THR A 60 -9.69 0.80 2.31
N SER A 61 -8.66 -0.04 2.19
CA SER A 61 -8.08 -0.69 3.36
C SER A 61 -7.50 0.33 4.34
N ALA A 62 -7.92 0.26 5.60
CA ALA A 62 -7.40 1.13 6.65
C ALA A 62 -6.01 0.65 7.10
N THR A 63 -5.10 1.60 7.37
CA THR A 63 -3.80 1.29 7.96
C THR A 63 -3.97 0.91 9.43
N LEU A 64 -3.33 -0.18 9.83
CA LEU A 64 -3.27 -0.64 11.21
C LEU A 64 -2.03 -0.07 11.92
N PRO A 65 -2.06 0.08 13.25
CA PRO A 65 -0.86 0.29 14.04
C PRO A 65 -0.11 -1.05 14.18
N ALA A 66 0.47 -1.52 13.09
CA ALA A 66 0.88 -2.89 12.85
C ALA A 66 2.25 -3.26 13.46
N ALA A 67 2.89 -2.38 14.22
CA ALA A 67 4.12 -2.68 14.95
C ALA A 67 3.87 -2.71 16.46
N ALA A 68 4.41 -3.70 17.15
CA ALA A 68 4.31 -3.83 18.61
C ALA A 68 5.60 -4.37 19.22
N ASP A 69 5.95 -3.86 20.41
CA ASP A 69 7.10 -4.35 21.15
C ASP A 69 6.79 -5.66 21.85
N GLY A 70 7.76 -6.56 21.89
CA GLY A 70 7.64 -7.86 22.51
C GLY A 70 8.98 -8.42 23.00
N ARG A 71 8.95 -9.66 23.48
CA ARG A 71 10.14 -10.40 23.89
C ARG A 71 10.10 -11.81 23.33
N LEU A 72 11.24 -12.25 22.81
CA LEU A 72 11.48 -13.64 22.41
C LEU A 72 12.65 -14.19 23.21
N GLY A 73 12.41 -15.22 24.06
CA GLY A 73 13.45 -15.78 24.93
C GLY A 73 14.07 -14.74 25.89
N GLY A 74 13.32 -13.71 26.27
CA GLY A 74 13.82 -12.60 27.09
C GLY A 74 14.42 -11.42 26.30
N GLU A 75 14.82 -11.63 25.05
CA GLU A 75 15.38 -10.59 24.16
C GLU A 75 14.29 -9.66 23.60
N PRO A 76 14.52 -8.34 23.53
CA PRO A 76 13.57 -7.42 22.97
C PRO A 76 13.43 -7.63 21.45
N VAL A 77 12.19 -7.66 20.97
CA VAL A 77 11.85 -7.72 19.54
C VAL A 77 10.75 -6.73 19.22
N VAL A 78 10.67 -6.29 17.98
CA VAL A 78 9.51 -5.60 17.44
C VAL A 78 8.81 -6.55 16.48
N VAL A 79 7.51 -6.75 16.66
CA VAL A 79 6.68 -7.56 15.81
C VAL A 79 5.97 -6.66 14.82
N HIS A 80 6.16 -6.89 13.52
CA HIS A 80 5.33 -6.30 12.48
C HIS A 80 4.25 -7.32 12.09
N PHE A 81 2.99 -6.95 12.28
CA PHE A 81 1.84 -7.74 11.87
C PHE A 81 1.56 -7.47 10.39
N SER A 82 1.71 -8.49 9.54
CA SER A 82 1.59 -8.35 8.09
C SER A 82 0.16 -8.59 7.63
N THR A 83 -0.28 -9.83 7.62
CA THR A 83 -1.60 -10.19 7.12
C THR A 83 -2.25 -11.29 7.98
N ARG A 84 -3.58 -11.23 8.08
CA ARG A 84 -4.38 -12.24 8.77
C ARG A 84 -4.72 -13.40 7.84
N ALA A 85 -4.54 -14.64 8.32
CA ALA A 85 -4.98 -15.82 7.59
C ALA A 85 -6.51 -15.91 7.58
N ASP A 86 -7.06 -16.55 6.55
CA ASP A 86 -8.44 -17.03 6.57
C ASP A 86 -8.58 -18.21 7.55
N GLY A 87 -9.75 -18.36 8.13
CA GLY A 87 -10.09 -19.54 8.91
C GLY A 87 -10.88 -19.24 10.17
N THR A 88 -11.61 -20.26 10.61
CA THR A 88 -12.47 -20.29 11.81
C THR A 88 -11.87 -21.17 12.91
N GLY A 89 -10.57 -21.52 12.81
CA GLY A 89 -9.88 -22.35 13.80
C GLY A 89 -9.72 -21.65 15.16
N PRO A 90 -9.33 -22.39 16.21
CA PRO A 90 -9.12 -21.81 17.53
C PRO A 90 -7.94 -20.84 17.50
N GLY A 91 -8.23 -19.57 17.68
CA GLY A 91 -7.27 -18.45 17.63
C GLY A 91 -7.04 -17.92 16.23
N GLU A 92 -6.67 -16.64 16.16
CA GLU A 92 -6.31 -16.01 14.90
C GLU A 92 -4.89 -16.41 14.51
N ARG A 93 -4.67 -16.56 13.19
CA ARG A 93 -3.32 -16.72 12.63
C ARG A 93 -2.96 -15.45 11.87
N TRP A 94 -1.75 -14.98 12.13
CA TRP A 94 -1.19 -13.79 11.47
C TRP A 94 0.18 -14.10 10.90
N ALA A 95 0.44 -13.64 9.70
CA ALA A 95 1.81 -13.52 9.21
C ALA A 95 2.48 -12.37 9.95
N VAL A 96 3.64 -12.62 10.54
CA VAL A 96 4.40 -11.62 11.30
C VAL A 96 5.85 -11.60 10.87
N GLU A 97 6.48 -10.44 10.94
CA GLU A 97 7.91 -10.25 10.82
C GLU A 97 8.48 -9.89 12.20
N LEU A 98 9.54 -10.58 12.60
CA LEU A 98 10.29 -10.22 13.79
C LEU A 98 11.46 -9.32 13.41
N ARG A 99 11.68 -8.27 14.17
CA ARG A 99 12.78 -7.32 13.96
C ARG A 99 13.49 -7.03 15.27
N SER A 100 14.77 -6.71 15.20
CA SER A 100 15.53 -6.25 16.37
C SER A 100 15.51 -4.73 16.46
N PRO A 101 15.25 -4.15 17.65
CA PRO A 101 15.44 -2.71 17.86
C PRO A 101 16.87 -2.28 17.53
N ASP A 102 17.05 -1.14 16.85
CA ASP A 102 18.37 -0.59 16.51
C ASP A 102 18.92 0.41 17.54
N GLY A 103 18.17 0.66 18.60
CA GLY A 103 18.52 1.66 19.61
C GLY A 103 18.33 3.12 19.15
N ARG A 104 17.90 3.36 17.92
CA ARG A 104 17.66 4.69 17.32
C ARG A 104 16.19 4.96 17.04
N GLY A 105 15.30 4.08 17.53
CA GLY A 105 13.86 4.15 17.34
C GLY A 105 13.36 3.51 16.06
N THR A 106 14.26 2.87 15.26
CA THR A 106 13.89 2.01 14.14
C THR A 106 14.30 0.55 14.42
N THR A 107 14.27 -0.29 13.41
CA THR A 107 14.54 -1.72 13.56
C THR A 107 15.42 -2.23 12.42
N VAL A 108 16.16 -3.29 12.68
CA VAL A 108 16.93 -4.03 11.69
C VAL A 108 16.32 -5.41 11.44
N PRO A 109 16.51 -5.99 10.24
CA PRO A 109 16.03 -7.33 9.94
C PRO A 109 16.52 -8.37 10.94
N ARG A 110 15.67 -9.36 11.22
CA ARG A 110 15.96 -10.50 12.06
C ARG A 110 15.30 -11.73 11.43
N PRO A 111 15.96 -12.91 11.40
CA PRO A 111 15.30 -14.14 11.04
C PRO A 111 14.14 -14.44 12.01
N GLY A 112 13.03 -14.96 11.49
CA GLY A 112 11.95 -15.52 12.29
C GLY A 112 12.33 -16.91 12.82
N GLY A 113 11.41 -17.54 13.54
CA GLY A 113 11.59 -18.88 14.06
C GLY A 113 12.42 -18.97 15.35
N PRO A 114 12.72 -20.19 15.80
CA PRO A 114 12.21 -21.44 15.21
C PRO A 114 10.71 -21.68 15.46
N ALA A 115 10.12 -22.69 14.79
CA ALA A 115 8.76 -23.12 15.06
C ALA A 115 8.60 -23.53 16.54
N GLY A 116 7.45 -23.16 17.14
CA GLY A 116 7.17 -23.33 18.57
C GLY A 116 7.74 -22.20 19.45
N ALA A 117 8.56 -21.30 18.91
CA ALA A 117 9.02 -20.14 19.66
C ALA A 117 7.84 -19.21 19.98
N VAL A 118 7.83 -18.64 21.19
CA VAL A 118 6.75 -17.80 21.70
C VAL A 118 7.26 -16.37 21.94
N VAL A 119 6.66 -15.42 21.24
CA VAL A 119 6.84 -14.00 21.48
C VAL A 119 5.80 -13.56 22.53
N THR A 120 6.24 -12.97 23.62
CA THR A 120 5.37 -12.37 24.63
C THR A 120 5.20 -10.88 24.36
N LEU A 121 3.96 -10.40 24.43
CA LEU A 121 3.56 -9.03 24.17
C LEU A 121 2.91 -8.43 25.42
N ALA A 122 2.49 -7.16 25.35
CA ALA A 122 1.78 -6.50 26.45
C ALA A 122 0.46 -7.22 26.80
N ASP A 123 0.00 -7.03 28.03
CA ASP A 123 -1.25 -7.56 28.59
C ASP A 123 -1.41 -9.09 28.48
N GLY A 124 -0.28 -9.83 28.50
CA GLY A 124 -0.29 -11.30 28.42
C GLY A 124 -0.59 -11.88 27.03
N ALA A 125 -0.66 -11.04 26.01
CA ALA A 125 -0.77 -11.48 24.63
C ALA A 125 0.51 -12.21 24.19
N ARG A 126 0.36 -13.21 23.33
CA ARG A 126 1.47 -14.03 22.84
C ARG A 126 1.26 -14.48 21.41
N LEU A 127 2.36 -14.66 20.71
CA LEU A 127 2.40 -15.22 19.35
C LEU A 127 3.30 -16.46 19.36
N GLU A 128 2.74 -17.61 19.03
CA GLU A 128 3.48 -18.83 18.80
C GLU A 128 3.83 -18.94 17.31
N LEU A 129 5.11 -18.93 16.97
CA LEU A 129 5.58 -19.07 15.60
C LEU A 129 5.34 -20.51 15.13
N VAL A 130 4.63 -20.69 14.02
CA VAL A 130 4.21 -22.01 13.54
C VAL A 130 5.11 -22.50 12.41
N GLU A 131 5.21 -21.73 11.34
CA GLU A 131 5.92 -22.07 10.11
C GLU A 131 6.26 -20.80 9.31
N PRO A 132 7.27 -20.82 8.43
CA PRO A 132 7.51 -19.75 7.49
C PRO A 132 6.29 -19.46 6.60
N LEU A 133 6.08 -18.21 6.21
CA LEU A 133 4.95 -17.80 5.35
C LEU A 133 5.02 -18.47 3.97
N ALA A 134 6.23 -18.71 3.46
CA ALA A 134 6.48 -19.45 2.23
C ALA A 134 7.72 -20.34 2.40
N PRO A 135 7.88 -21.42 1.63
CA PRO A 135 9.08 -22.25 1.66
C PRO A 135 10.34 -21.41 1.43
N GLY A 136 11.30 -21.53 2.33
CA GLY A 136 12.56 -20.77 2.29
C GLY A 136 12.47 -19.31 2.75
N ALA A 137 11.29 -18.81 3.13
CA ALA A 137 11.16 -17.48 3.70
C ALA A 137 11.68 -17.46 5.15
N GLU A 138 12.73 -16.68 5.40
CA GLU A 138 13.29 -16.54 6.75
C GLU A 138 12.60 -15.42 7.54
N ARG A 139 12.06 -14.45 6.86
CA ARG A 139 11.59 -13.19 7.42
C ARG A 139 10.17 -13.24 7.96
N LEU A 140 9.20 -13.70 7.16
CA LEU A 140 7.79 -13.74 7.51
C LEU A 140 7.37 -15.15 7.96
N TRP A 141 6.67 -15.20 9.09
CA TRP A 141 6.20 -16.43 9.71
C TRP A 141 4.72 -16.38 10.03
N TRP A 142 4.04 -17.49 9.84
CA TRP A 142 2.72 -17.68 10.42
C TRP A 142 2.86 -17.86 11.93
N ALA A 143 2.10 -17.06 12.68
CA ALA A 143 2.01 -17.14 14.13
C ALA A 143 0.57 -17.35 14.59
N ARG A 144 0.37 -18.17 15.62
CA ARG A 144 -0.90 -18.34 16.30
C ARG A 144 -1.01 -17.33 17.42
N ALA A 145 -2.07 -16.51 17.38
CA ALA A 145 -2.36 -15.50 18.39
C ALA A 145 -3.06 -16.12 19.61
N GLY A 146 -2.62 -15.76 20.81
CA GLY A 146 -3.22 -16.18 22.07
C GLY A 146 -3.19 -15.04 23.10
N GLY A 147 -4.21 -14.95 23.96
CA GLY A 147 -4.26 -13.95 25.03
C GLY A 147 -4.54 -12.50 24.59
N PHE A 148 -5.02 -12.27 23.37
CA PHE A 148 -5.33 -10.93 22.85
C PHE A 148 -6.64 -10.32 23.38
N GLY A 149 -7.40 -11.05 24.19
CA GLY A 149 -8.68 -10.60 24.72
C GLY A 149 -9.82 -10.75 23.69
N ALA A 150 -10.86 -9.94 23.84
CA ALA A 150 -12.03 -9.95 22.96
C ALA A 150 -11.87 -8.97 21.78
N ALA A 151 -12.50 -9.28 20.66
CA ALA A 151 -12.66 -8.35 19.56
C ALA A 151 -13.58 -7.18 19.94
N ASP A 152 -13.27 -5.98 19.46
CA ASP A 152 -13.99 -4.72 19.72
C ASP A 152 -15.02 -4.37 18.62
N GLY A 153 -15.62 -5.35 17.99
CA GLY A 153 -16.46 -5.15 16.81
C GLY A 153 -15.68 -5.06 15.50
N SER A 154 -14.34 -5.13 15.54
CA SER A 154 -13.50 -5.21 14.34
C SER A 154 -13.47 -6.60 13.71
N GLY A 155 -14.09 -7.61 14.35
CA GLY A 155 -14.00 -9.00 13.92
C GLY A 155 -12.65 -9.68 14.19
N SER A 156 -11.71 -9.00 14.88
CA SER A 156 -10.37 -9.50 15.21
C SER A 156 -9.91 -9.01 16.57
N ALA A 157 -9.59 -9.96 17.47
CA ALA A 157 -9.04 -9.65 18.78
C ALA A 157 -7.62 -9.03 18.66
N VAL A 158 -6.84 -9.48 17.68
CA VAL A 158 -5.51 -8.93 17.40
C VAL A 158 -5.61 -7.47 16.96
N VAL A 159 -6.53 -7.13 16.05
CA VAL A 159 -6.74 -5.74 15.60
C VAL A 159 -7.19 -4.85 16.76
N ALA A 160 -8.12 -5.33 17.60
CA ALA A 160 -8.56 -4.61 18.78
C ALA A 160 -7.41 -4.36 19.76
N TRP A 161 -6.53 -5.33 19.94
CA TRP A 161 -5.33 -5.22 20.77
C TRP A 161 -4.32 -4.23 20.15
N LEU A 162 -4.06 -4.35 18.82
CA LEU A 162 -3.14 -3.44 18.12
C LEU A 162 -3.57 -1.98 18.22
N ARG A 163 -4.86 -1.68 18.20
CA ARG A 163 -5.37 -0.32 18.39
C ARG A 163 -5.02 0.29 19.75
N ARG A 164 -4.80 -0.55 20.78
CA ARG A 164 -4.44 -0.11 22.13
C ARG A 164 -2.92 -0.07 22.37
N HIS A 165 -2.17 -1.00 21.76
CA HIS A 165 -0.77 -1.26 22.10
C HIS A 165 0.19 -1.10 20.94
N GLY A 166 -0.33 -1.06 19.71
CA GLY A 166 0.47 -0.95 18.50
C GLY A 166 0.77 0.48 18.09
N ARG A 167 1.71 0.60 17.20
CA ARG A 167 2.05 1.83 16.46
C ARG A 167 2.20 1.55 14.97
N PRO A 168 2.11 2.57 14.08
CA PRO A 168 2.44 2.37 12.68
C PRO A 168 3.85 1.82 12.49
N ILE A 169 4.05 1.02 11.45
CA ILE A 169 5.40 0.58 11.07
C ILE A 169 6.20 1.81 10.66
N ARG A 170 7.41 1.93 11.20
CA ARG A 170 8.35 2.99 10.89
C ARG A 170 9.54 2.46 10.12
N TYR A 171 9.81 3.03 8.98
CA TYR A 171 10.98 2.73 8.18
C TYR A 171 12.16 3.65 8.50
N ALA A 172 13.39 3.21 8.19
CA ALA A 172 14.62 3.91 8.54
C ALA A 172 14.74 5.31 7.93
N TYR A 173 14.07 5.59 6.83
CA TYR A 173 14.05 6.92 6.22
C TYR A 173 13.13 7.92 6.93
N THR A 174 12.20 7.45 7.77
CA THR A 174 11.30 8.31 8.56
C THR A 174 12.03 8.84 9.79
N GLU A 175 12.01 10.14 10.00
CA GLU A 175 12.78 10.80 11.07
C GLU A 175 12.33 10.40 12.47
N ARG A 176 11.01 10.25 12.66
CA ARG A 176 10.38 9.87 13.94
C ARG A 176 9.09 9.10 13.71
N ASP A 177 8.56 8.51 14.77
CA ASP A 177 7.23 7.93 14.77
C ASP A 177 6.19 8.98 14.43
N GLN A 178 5.25 8.63 13.58
CA GLN A 178 4.14 9.48 13.19
C GLN A 178 2.82 8.92 13.77
N PRO A 179 1.86 9.78 14.14
CA PRO A 179 0.57 9.32 14.60
C PRO A 179 -0.17 8.55 13.50
N LEU A 180 -0.99 7.57 13.88
CA LEU A 180 -1.75 6.76 12.91
C LEU A 180 -2.59 7.61 11.93
N ALA A 181 -3.04 8.79 12.35
CA ALA A 181 -3.76 9.73 11.51
C ALA A 181 -2.95 10.20 10.29
N ALA A 182 -1.60 10.25 10.39
CA ALA A 182 -0.73 10.59 9.27
C ALA A 182 -0.75 9.51 8.16
N TYR A 183 -1.06 8.27 8.53
CA TYR A 183 -1.13 7.11 7.63
C TYR A 183 -2.55 6.79 7.15
N ARG A 184 -3.56 7.56 7.54
CA ARG A 184 -4.94 7.37 7.05
C ARG A 184 -5.18 8.15 5.77
N THR A 185 -5.76 7.48 4.78
CA THR A 185 -6.29 8.12 3.58
C THR A 185 -7.75 8.56 3.80
N VAL A 186 -8.24 9.49 3.00
CA VAL A 186 -9.66 9.90 3.02
C VAL A 186 -10.61 8.74 2.62
N PHE A 187 -10.07 7.74 1.95
CA PHE A 187 -10.80 6.57 1.47
C PHE A 187 -10.86 5.42 2.49
N ALA A 188 -10.06 5.50 3.57
CA ALA A 188 -9.95 4.40 4.52
C ALA A 188 -11.29 4.11 5.21
N ALA A 189 -11.75 2.88 5.08
CA ALA A 189 -12.93 2.35 5.74
C ALA A 189 -12.51 1.26 6.74
N ALA A 190 -13.26 1.10 7.83
CA ALA A 190 -13.10 -0.06 8.69
C ALA A 190 -13.50 -1.30 7.91
N GLY A 191 -12.60 -2.29 7.84
CA GLY A 191 -12.91 -3.56 7.18
C GLY A 191 -13.95 -4.34 7.98
N GLU A 192 -15.02 -4.77 7.34
CA GLU A 192 -16.04 -5.65 7.94
C GLU A 192 -15.47 -7.03 8.27
N ASP A 193 -14.38 -7.41 7.62
CA ASP A 193 -13.68 -8.69 7.75
C ASP A 193 -12.64 -8.73 8.87
N GLY A 194 -12.51 -7.66 9.66
CA GLY A 194 -11.49 -7.53 10.71
C GLY A 194 -10.07 -7.43 10.16
N GLY A 195 -9.93 -7.11 8.87
CA GLY A 195 -8.66 -6.90 8.21
C GLY A 195 -8.20 -5.44 8.26
N GLY A 196 -7.04 -5.21 7.69
CA GLY A 196 -6.43 -3.90 7.51
C GLY A 196 -5.05 -4.03 6.87
N SER A 197 -4.46 -2.93 6.50
CA SER A 197 -3.13 -2.88 5.87
C SER A 197 -2.06 -2.65 6.93
N ALA A 198 -0.98 -3.43 6.88
CA ALA A 198 0.23 -3.14 7.64
C ALA A 198 0.87 -1.82 7.17
N GLU A 199 0.76 -1.54 5.87
CA GLU A 199 1.27 -0.33 5.24
C GLU A 199 0.16 0.52 4.63
N MET A 200 0.38 1.82 4.60
CA MET A 200 -0.57 2.78 4.04
C MET A 200 -0.66 2.62 2.51
N PRO A 201 -1.87 2.63 1.92
CA PRO A 201 -2.05 2.86 0.49
C PRO A 201 -1.65 4.30 0.12
N SER A 202 -0.35 4.59 0.10
CA SER A 202 0.23 5.94 0.14
C SER A 202 -0.17 6.83 -1.03
N ALA A 203 -0.46 6.28 -2.21
CA ALA A 203 -0.97 7.03 -3.36
C ALA A 203 -2.31 7.73 -3.07
N GLY A 204 -3.09 7.21 -2.13
CA GLY A 204 -4.35 7.82 -1.68
C GLY A 204 -4.17 8.91 -0.62
N ARG A 205 -2.97 9.05 -0.04
CA ARG A 205 -2.73 9.98 1.07
C ARG A 205 -2.95 11.45 0.72
N PRO A 206 -2.53 11.95 -0.46
CA PRO A 206 -2.70 13.36 -0.80
C PRO A 206 -4.16 13.79 -1.00
N PHE A 207 -5.07 12.84 -1.20
CA PHE A 207 -6.49 13.20 -1.38
C PHE A 207 -7.07 13.79 -0.09
N THR A 208 -7.77 14.90 -0.26
CA THR A 208 -8.58 15.55 0.76
C THR A 208 -10.06 15.49 0.36
N ALA A 209 -10.98 15.73 1.30
CA ALA A 209 -12.40 15.84 0.98
C ALA A 209 -12.64 16.92 -0.10
N ARG A 210 -11.88 18.00 -0.06
CA ARG A 210 -11.91 19.06 -1.07
C ARG A 210 -11.52 18.52 -2.44
N THR A 211 -10.38 17.86 -2.57
CA THR A 211 -9.91 17.30 -3.85
C THR A 211 -10.91 16.29 -4.42
N VAL A 212 -11.49 15.41 -3.55
CA VAL A 212 -12.53 14.46 -3.97
C VAL A 212 -13.77 15.20 -4.49
N THR A 213 -14.21 16.25 -3.81
CA THR A 213 -15.36 17.04 -4.24
C THR A 213 -15.10 17.76 -5.57
N GLU A 214 -13.92 18.33 -5.76
CA GLU A 214 -13.52 18.98 -7.02
C GLU A 214 -13.49 17.98 -8.19
N LEU A 215 -12.98 16.77 -7.97
CA LEU A 215 -12.98 15.68 -8.96
C LEU A 215 -14.41 15.23 -9.32
N LEU A 216 -15.29 15.04 -8.32
CA LEU A 216 -16.70 14.73 -8.57
C LEU A 216 -17.41 15.83 -9.38
N ARG A 217 -17.14 17.09 -9.08
CA ARG A 217 -17.68 18.22 -9.85
C ARG A 217 -17.15 18.28 -11.28
N ALA A 218 -15.94 17.79 -11.51
CA ALA A 218 -15.36 17.64 -12.85
C ALA A 218 -15.90 16.43 -13.62
N GLY A 219 -16.81 15.63 -13.02
CA GLY A 219 -17.40 14.45 -13.64
C GLY A 219 -16.54 13.18 -13.53
N VAL A 220 -15.54 13.20 -12.67
CA VAL A 220 -14.71 12.01 -12.35
C VAL A 220 -15.45 11.15 -11.34
N GLN A 221 -15.44 9.83 -11.56
CA GLN A 221 -16.10 8.85 -10.70
C GLN A 221 -15.10 8.15 -9.79
N PHE A 222 -15.57 7.49 -8.72
CA PHE A 222 -14.76 6.71 -7.80
C PHE A 222 -15.31 5.31 -7.61
N ALA A 223 -14.45 4.28 -7.74
CA ALA A 223 -14.77 2.89 -7.41
C ALA A 223 -13.90 2.42 -6.24
N PRO A 224 -14.50 2.02 -5.12
CA PRO A 224 -13.75 1.44 -4.00
C PRO A 224 -13.39 -0.02 -4.28
N VAL A 225 -12.15 -0.39 -3.99
CA VAL A 225 -11.69 -1.77 -3.88
C VAL A 225 -10.96 -1.92 -2.55
N THR A 226 -10.81 -3.14 -2.07
CA THR A 226 -10.00 -3.41 -0.88
C THR A 226 -8.85 -4.32 -1.25
N LEU A 227 -7.65 -3.97 -0.82
CA LEU A 227 -6.50 -4.87 -0.76
C LEU A 227 -5.75 -4.56 0.53
N HIS A 228 -5.65 -5.56 1.40
CA HIS A 228 -4.93 -5.45 2.67
C HIS A 228 -3.44 -5.67 2.41
N THR A 229 -2.69 -4.58 2.40
CA THR A 229 -1.25 -4.59 2.17
C THR A 229 -0.53 -5.19 3.37
N GLY A 230 0.28 -6.20 3.13
CA GLY A 230 1.19 -6.74 4.13
C GLY A 230 2.39 -5.83 4.39
N VAL A 231 3.39 -6.36 5.10
CA VAL A 231 4.70 -5.71 5.25
C VAL A 231 5.43 -5.76 3.91
N ALA A 232 6.01 -4.65 3.46
CA ALA A 232 6.71 -4.56 2.18
C ALA A 232 7.85 -5.56 2.06
N SER A 233 8.10 -6.02 0.85
CA SER A 233 9.27 -6.83 0.52
C SER A 233 10.53 -6.06 0.85
N ALA A 234 11.43 -6.65 1.66
CA ALA A 234 12.67 -6.01 2.05
C ALA A 234 13.72 -6.01 0.93
N GLU A 235 13.56 -6.89 -0.06
CA GLU A 235 14.55 -7.16 -1.09
C GLU A 235 13.94 -7.11 -2.50
N ALA A 236 14.71 -6.57 -3.45
CA ALA A 236 14.28 -6.36 -4.83
C ALA A 236 13.86 -7.65 -5.57
N HIS A 237 14.39 -8.80 -5.16
CA HIS A 237 14.11 -10.11 -5.75
C HIS A 237 13.03 -10.91 -5.00
N GLU A 238 12.54 -10.42 -3.86
CA GLU A 238 11.46 -11.06 -3.12
C GLU A 238 10.13 -10.73 -3.80
N PRO A 239 9.40 -11.74 -4.35
CA PRO A 239 8.11 -11.48 -4.96
C PRO A 239 7.12 -11.00 -3.90
N PRO A 240 6.12 -10.16 -4.28
CA PRO A 240 5.11 -9.73 -3.33
C PRO A 240 4.36 -10.95 -2.78
N TYR A 241 4.23 -11.00 -1.47
CA TYR A 241 3.46 -12.05 -0.80
C TYR A 241 1.98 -11.96 -1.21
N PRO A 242 1.24 -13.09 -1.13
CA PRO A 242 -0.19 -13.07 -1.34
C PRO A 242 -0.88 -12.11 -0.37
N GLU A 243 -1.78 -11.29 -0.88
CA GLU A 243 -2.53 -10.30 -0.12
C GLU A 243 -4.03 -10.49 -0.36
N ARG A 244 -4.82 -10.23 0.68
CA ARG A 244 -6.27 -10.35 0.63
C ARG A 244 -6.87 -9.18 -0.12
N TYR A 245 -7.77 -9.45 -1.07
CA TYR A 245 -8.44 -8.40 -1.83
C TYR A 245 -9.94 -8.66 -1.97
N THR A 246 -10.66 -7.59 -2.25
CA THR A 246 -12.08 -7.61 -2.59
C THR A 246 -12.40 -6.56 -3.64
N VAL A 247 -13.09 -6.99 -4.69
CA VAL A 247 -13.75 -6.15 -5.69
C VAL A 247 -15.25 -6.42 -5.59
N SER A 248 -16.01 -5.43 -5.14
CA SER A 248 -17.46 -5.58 -4.96
C SER A 248 -18.20 -5.69 -6.30
N PRO A 249 -19.43 -6.25 -6.33
CA PRO A 249 -20.27 -6.25 -7.55
C PRO A 249 -20.47 -4.84 -8.13
N HIS A 250 -20.62 -3.83 -7.27
CA HIS A 250 -20.81 -2.45 -7.68
C HIS A 250 -19.53 -1.87 -8.31
N ALA A 251 -18.38 -2.08 -7.71
CA ALA A 251 -17.09 -1.64 -8.26
C ALA A 251 -16.83 -2.30 -9.63
N ALA A 252 -17.06 -3.61 -9.74
CA ALA A 252 -16.90 -4.34 -10.99
C ALA A 252 -17.84 -3.81 -12.09
N TRP A 253 -19.11 -3.57 -11.75
CA TRP A 253 -20.07 -2.98 -12.67
C TRP A 253 -19.63 -1.59 -13.15
N LEU A 254 -19.22 -0.72 -12.23
CA LEU A 254 -18.83 0.65 -12.55
C LEU A 254 -17.59 0.69 -13.45
N VAL A 255 -16.56 -0.12 -13.18
CA VAL A 255 -15.38 -0.25 -14.04
C VAL A 255 -15.77 -0.65 -15.47
N ASN A 256 -16.63 -1.67 -15.60
CA ASN A 256 -17.08 -2.14 -16.90
C ASN A 256 -17.94 -1.11 -17.65
N ALA A 257 -18.80 -0.38 -16.93
CA ALA A 257 -19.66 0.67 -17.51
C ALA A 257 -18.81 1.85 -18.04
N VAL A 258 -17.85 2.32 -17.24
CA VAL A 258 -16.95 3.40 -17.64
C VAL A 258 -16.14 3.02 -18.88
N ARG A 259 -15.59 1.80 -18.93
CA ARG A 259 -14.84 1.31 -20.11
C ARG A 259 -15.72 1.20 -21.34
N ALA A 260 -16.94 0.71 -21.19
CA ALA A 260 -17.90 0.64 -22.30
C ALA A 260 -18.28 2.03 -22.83
N GLY A 261 -18.30 3.05 -21.97
CA GLY A 261 -18.53 4.44 -22.32
C GLY A 261 -17.31 5.19 -22.86
N GLY A 262 -16.14 4.52 -22.99
CA GLY A 262 -14.90 5.14 -23.46
C GLY A 262 -14.16 6.00 -22.43
N GLY A 263 -14.56 5.92 -21.15
CA GLY A 263 -13.84 6.52 -20.02
C GLY A 263 -12.57 5.74 -19.68
N ARG A 264 -11.63 6.40 -18.99
CA ARG A 264 -10.38 5.79 -18.54
C ARG A 264 -10.51 5.26 -17.12
N VAL A 265 -9.91 4.12 -16.84
CA VAL A 265 -9.78 3.53 -15.50
C VAL A 265 -8.39 3.83 -14.97
N ILE A 266 -8.30 4.66 -13.95
CA ILE A 266 -7.05 5.10 -13.34
C ILE A 266 -6.98 4.54 -11.92
N ALA A 267 -6.02 3.66 -11.67
CA ALA A 267 -5.82 3.10 -10.35
C ALA A 267 -5.06 4.09 -9.45
N VAL A 268 -5.50 4.21 -8.21
CA VAL A 268 -4.80 4.96 -7.16
C VAL A 268 -4.04 3.97 -6.28
N GLY A 269 -2.75 3.83 -6.58
CA GLY A 269 -1.83 2.88 -5.95
C GLY A 269 -1.71 1.56 -6.69
N THR A 270 -0.54 0.94 -6.53
CA THR A 270 -0.24 -0.40 -7.08
C THR A 270 -1.17 -1.48 -6.53
N THR A 271 -1.66 -1.30 -5.31
CA THR A 271 -2.64 -2.18 -4.67
C THR A 271 -3.99 -2.20 -5.40
N ALA A 272 -4.47 -1.03 -5.87
CA ALA A 272 -5.69 -0.94 -6.66
C ALA A 272 -5.52 -1.62 -8.03
N VAL A 273 -4.34 -1.51 -8.66
CA VAL A 273 -4.02 -2.28 -9.88
C VAL A 273 -4.10 -3.77 -9.61
N ARG A 274 -3.44 -4.27 -8.58
CA ARG A 274 -3.43 -5.71 -8.25
C ARG A 274 -4.83 -6.25 -7.96
N ALA A 275 -5.63 -5.52 -7.19
CA ALA A 275 -7.00 -5.93 -6.89
C ALA A 275 -7.86 -6.03 -8.15
N LEU A 276 -7.84 -4.99 -9.00
CA LEU A 276 -8.61 -4.99 -10.25
C LEU A 276 -8.16 -6.09 -11.22
N GLU A 277 -6.85 -6.14 -11.49
CA GLU A 277 -6.27 -7.08 -12.47
C GLU A 277 -6.41 -8.54 -12.04
N SER A 278 -6.58 -8.81 -10.72
CA SER A 278 -6.91 -10.13 -10.19
C SER A 278 -8.38 -10.50 -10.40
N ALA A 279 -9.25 -9.52 -10.57
CA ALA A 279 -10.69 -9.70 -10.76
C ALA A 279 -11.10 -9.74 -12.24
N VAL A 280 -10.16 -9.68 -13.19
CA VAL A 280 -10.45 -9.67 -14.62
C VAL A 280 -10.66 -11.09 -15.14
N GLY A 281 -11.84 -11.34 -15.69
CA GLY A 281 -12.17 -12.61 -16.35
C GLY A 281 -11.48 -12.79 -17.73
N PRO A 282 -11.58 -13.99 -18.33
CA PRO A 282 -11.00 -14.27 -19.65
C PRO A 282 -11.54 -13.34 -20.77
N ASP A 283 -12.75 -12.86 -20.61
CA ASP A 283 -13.43 -11.93 -21.52
C ASP A 283 -12.99 -10.46 -21.36
N GLY A 284 -12.01 -10.19 -20.52
CA GLY A 284 -11.50 -8.84 -20.25
C GLY A 284 -12.41 -7.97 -19.39
N ARG A 285 -13.48 -8.54 -18.81
CA ARG A 285 -14.40 -7.83 -17.90
C ARG A 285 -13.99 -8.05 -16.45
N VAL A 286 -14.13 -7.00 -15.66
CA VAL A 286 -13.97 -7.10 -14.19
C VAL A 286 -15.19 -7.79 -13.61
N ARG A 287 -14.97 -8.71 -12.68
CA ARG A 287 -16.01 -9.45 -11.94
C ARG A 287 -15.89 -9.18 -10.45
N ALA A 288 -17.01 -9.31 -9.74
CA ALA A 288 -16.94 -9.35 -8.29
C ALA A 288 -16.06 -10.53 -7.85
N ALA A 289 -15.10 -10.25 -6.99
CA ALA A 289 -14.14 -11.24 -6.52
C ALA A 289 -13.66 -10.91 -5.11
N SER A 290 -13.42 -11.93 -4.31
CA SER A 290 -12.78 -11.81 -3.00
C SER A 290 -11.87 -13.02 -2.81
N GLY A 291 -10.71 -12.82 -2.20
CA GLY A 291 -9.74 -13.90 -1.97
C GLY A 291 -8.33 -13.37 -1.82
N TRP A 292 -7.36 -14.17 -2.22
CA TRP A 292 -5.93 -13.86 -2.14
C TRP A 292 -5.36 -13.60 -3.53
N THR A 293 -4.49 -12.60 -3.64
CA THR A 293 -3.76 -12.32 -4.88
C THR A 293 -2.26 -12.34 -4.64
N GLY A 294 -1.57 -13.22 -5.36
CA GLY A 294 -0.12 -13.19 -5.55
C GLY A 294 0.28 -12.55 -6.88
N LEU A 295 -0.62 -11.79 -7.52
CA LEU A 295 -0.41 -11.25 -8.84
C LEU A 295 0.79 -10.31 -8.90
N VAL A 296 1.75 -10.65 -9.76
CA VAL A 296 2.82 -9.75 -10.20
C VAL A 296 2.46 -9.23 -11.59
N VAL A 297 2.39 -7.91 -11.72
CA VAL A 297 2.12 -7.25 -13.01
C VAL A 297 3.45 -6.86 -13.63
N THR A 298 3.77 -7.47 -14.78
CA THR A 298 4.99 -7.22 -15.54
C THR A 298 4.67 -6.66 -16.92
N PRO A 299 5.63 -6.05 -17.64
CA PRO A 299 5.45 -5.60 -19.02
C PRO A 299 4.96 -6.69 -19.97
N GLU A 300 5.44 -7.93 -19.80
CA GLU A 300 5.06 -9.08 -20.64
C GLU A 300 3.59 -9.47 -20.43
N ARG A 301 3.14 -9.45 -19.16
CA ARG A 301 1.73 -9.70 -18.83
C ARG A 301 0.85 -8.54 -19.30
N GLY A 302 1.33 -7.33 -19.17
CA GLY A 302 0.56 -6.10 -19.34
C GLY A 302 -0.56 -5.93 -18.34
N VAL A 303 -1.32 -4.85 -18.49
CA VAL A 303 -2.58 -4.59 -17.76
C VAL A 303 -3.75 -4.71 -18.73
N ARG A 304 -4.89 -5.23 -18.25
CA ARG A 304 -6.07 -5.55 -19.07
C ARG A 304 -7.16 -4.48 -18.96
N VAL A 305 -7.28 -3.85 -17.79
CA VAL A 305 -8.38 -2.92 -17.52
C VAL A 305 -7.93 -1.56 -17.01
N VAL A 306 -6.67 -1.42 -16.58
CA VAL A 306 -6.12 -0.17 -16.08
C VAL A 306 -5.52 0.65 -17.23
N ASP A 307 -5.95 1.91 -17.39
CA ASP A 307 -5.48 2.85 -18.41
C ASP A 307 -4.45 3.83 -17.88
N GLY A 308 -4.41 4.02 -16.56
CA GLY A 308 -3.48 4.90 -15.86
C GLY A 308 -3.27 4.51 -14.42
N LEU A 309 -2.21 5.01 -13.82
CA LEU A 309 -1.81 4.76 -12.45
C LEU A 309 -1.35 6.05 -11.80
N LEU A 310 -1.98 6.42 -10.68
CA LEU A 310 -1.46 7.40 -9.74
C LEU A 310 -0.75 6.63 -8.62
N THR A 311 0.53 6.90 -8.39
CA THR A 311 1.35 6.16 -7.41
C THR A 311 2.34 7.08 -6.71
N GLY A 312 2.95 6.62 -5.60
CA GLY A 312 4.15 7.25 -5.04
C GLY A 312 5.38 7.02 -5.93
N LEU A 313 6.49 7.64 -5.59
CA LEU A 313 7.78 7.36 -6.20
C LEU A 313 8.42 6.19 -5.43
N HIS A 314 8.69 5.09 -6.15
CA HIS A 314 9.26 3.86 -5.63
C HIS A 314 10.76 3.78 -5.91
N GLU A 315 11.50 3.07 -5.05
CA GLU A 315 12.91 2.79 -5.31
C GLU A 315 13.09 2.08 -6.66
N PRO A 316 14.17 2.41 -7.42
CA PRO A 316 14.39 1.86 -8.75
C PRO A 316 14.53 0.34 -8.82
N GLU A 317 14.88 -0.30 -7.72
CA GLU A 317 15.03 -1.75 -7.61
C GLU A 317 13.74 -2.46 -7.18
N ALA A 318 12.68 -1.71 -6.86
CA ALA A 318 11.43 -2.29 -6.40
C ALA A 318 10.66 -2.98 -7.53
N SER A 319 10.06 -4.14 -7.26
CA SER A 319 9.19 -4.87 -8.19
C SER A 319 8.01 -4.04 -8.72
N HIS A 320 7.66 -2.96 -8.03
CA HIS A 320 6.65 -2.00 -8.45
C HIS A 320 6.94 -1.34 -9.80
N LEU A 321 8.23 -1.14 -10.16
CA LEU A 321 8.61 -0.55 -11.45
C LEU A 321 8.13 -1.38 -12.64
N LEU A 322 8.14 -2.70 -12.53
CA LEU A 322 7.60 -3.57 -13.57
C LEU A 322 6.11 -3.27 -13.85
N MET A 323 5.34 -2.97 -12.79
CA MET A 323 3.94 -2.57 -12.95
C MET A 323 3.79 -1.19 -13.60
N LEU A 324 4.64 -0.23 -13.24
CA LEU A 324 4.64 1.09 -13.87
C LEU A 324 4.96 0.98 -15.36
N GLU A 325 5.93 0.16 -15.72
CA GLU A 325 6.29 -0.13 -17.10
C GLU A 325 5.17 -0.86 -17.84
N ALA A 326 4.48 -1.79 -17.19
CA ALA A 326 3.31 -2.46 -17.77
C ALA A 326 2.16 -1.48 -18.07
N VAL A 327 2.00 -0.42 -17.28
CA VAL A 327 0.97 0.61 -17.47
C VAL A 327 1.39 1.64 -18.52
N ALA A 328 2.59 2.19 -18.45
CA ALA A 328 2.98 3.38 -19.22
C ALA A 328 4.08 3.13 -20.27
N GLY A 329 4.72 1.96 -20.23
CA GLY A 329 5.91 1.64 -21.02
C GLY A 329 7.21 2.10 -20.35
N ALA A 330 8.29 1.33 -20.55
CA ALA A 330 9.59 1.55 -19.93
C ALA A 330 10.15 2.95 -20.21
N ALA A 331 10.06 3.43 -21.46
CA ALA A 331 10.58 4.74 -21.84
C ALA A 331 9.88 5.92 -21.12
N ALA A 332 8.56 5.83 -20.86
CA ALA A 332 7.82 6.85 -20.12
C ALA A 332 8.22 6.84 -18.64
N VAL A 333 8.40 5.66 -18.05
CA VAL A 333 8.86 5.51 -16.66
C VAL A 333 10.27 6.07 -16.51
N GLU A 334 11.19 5.71 -17.40
CA GLU A 334 12.58 6.19 -17.36
C GLU A 334 12.68 7.73 -17.46
N ARG A 335 11.96 8.35 -18.44
CA ARG A 335 11.91 9.82 -18.55
C ARG A 335 11.29 10.45 -17.31
N GLY A 336 10.20 9.86 -16.78
CA GLY A 336 9.54 10.33 -15.56
C GLY A 336 10.48 10.34 -14.35
N TYR A 337 11.18 9.24 -14.12
CA TYR A 337 12.13 9.12 -13.01
C TYR A 337 13.33 10.06 -13.16
N ALA A 338 13.85 10.22 -14.38
CA ALA A 338 14.89 11.22 -14.65
C ALA A 338 14.38 12.66 -14.35
N ALA A 339 13.14 12.97 -14.70
CA ALA A 339 12.52 14.26 -14.38
C ALA A 339 12.30 14.42 -12.86
N ALA A 340 11.89 13.36 -12.15
CA ALA A 340 11.71 13.36 -10.70
C ALA A 340 13.01 13.71 -9.97
N VAL A 341 14.12 13.09 -10.35
CA VAL A 341 15.45 13.37 -9.78
C VAL A 341 15.89 14.80 -10.09
N ARG A 342 15.76 15.25 -11.35
CA ARG A 342 16.12 16.63 -11.72
C ARG A 342 15.31 17.69 -10.96
N ALA A 343 14.01 17.42 -10.76
CA ALA A 343 13.12 18.31 -10.04
C ALA A 343 13.19 18.15 -8.50
N ARG A 344 14.05 17.24 -8.02
CA ARG A 344 14.21 16.91 -6.59
C ARG A 344 12.87 16.55 -5.93
N LEU A 345 12.08 15.72 -6.57
CA LEU A 345 10.87 15.17 -5.97
C LEU A 345 11.22 14.23 -4.82
N LEU A 346 10.32 14.12 -3.85
CA LEU A 346 10.54 13.31 -2.65
C LEU A 346 9.89 11.94 -2.79
N TRP A 347 10.61 10.92 -2.34
CA TRP A 347 10.23 9.51 -2.40
C TRP A 347 9.49 9.04 -1.14
N HIS A 348 8.98 7.82 -1.19
CA HIS A 348 8.33 7.05 -0.13
C HIS A 348 6.93 7.54 0.24
N GLU A 349 6.36 7.04 1.35
CA GLU A 349 4.95 7.18 1.71
C GLU A 349 4.46 8.60 1.98
N PHE A 350 5.35 9.51 2.37
CA PHE A 350 5.05 10.93 2.59
C PHE A 350 5.57 11.82 1.46
N GLY A 351 6.05 11.21 0.39
CA GLY A 351 6.64 11.88 -0.76
C GLY A 351 5.64 12.42 -1.76
N ASP A 352 6.19 12.75 -2.91
CA ASP A 352 5.48 13.24 -4.07
C ASP A 352 4.85 12.07 -4.84
N VAL A 353 3.95 12.37 -5.76
CA VAL A 353 3.21 11.35 -6.51
C VAL A 353 3.42 11.47 -8.01
N HIS A 354 3.19 10.38 -8.71
CA HIS A 354 3.37 10.24 -10.14
C HIS A 354 2.08 9.73 -10.80
N LEU A 355 1.52 10.51 -11.71
CA LEU A 355 0.44 10.09 -12.58
C LEU A 355 1.02 9.58 -13.90
N LEU A 356 0.82 8.31 -14.16
CA LEU A 356 1.23 7.62 -15.37
C LEU A 356 0.01 7.27 -16.21
N THR A 357 0.02 7.60 -17.51
CA THR A 357 -1.03 7.19 -18.45
C THR A 357 -0.42 6.63 -19.74
N ARG A 358 -1.09 5.63 -20.35
CA ARG A 358 -0.63 5.01 -21.60
C ARG A 358 -0.61 6.00 -22.76
N ARG A 359 -1.60 6.92 -22.83
CA ARG A 359 -1.73 7.97 -23.84
C ARG A 359 -2.24 9.23 -23.18
N GLY A 360 -1.76 10.37 -23.67
CA GLY A 360 -2.22 11.67 -23.23
C GLY A 360 -3.58 12.03 -23.83
#